data_a3575e96469866522a8ea75f15a5f5e2
#
_entry.id   a3575e96469866522a8ea75f15a5f5e2
#
_cell.length_a   1.000
_cell.length_b   1.000
_cell.length_c   1.000
_cell.angle_alpha   90.00
_cell.angle_beta   90.00
_cell.angle_gamma   90.00
#
_symmetry.space_group_name_H-M   'P 1'
#
loop_
_entity.id
_entity.type
_entity.pdbx_description
1 polymer ?
#
loop_
_entity_poly.entity_id
_entity_poly.type
_entity_poly.pdbx_seq_one_letter_code
_entity_poly.pdbx_strand_id
1 'polypeptide(L)'
;MVSNLKKEIAGITLTELLVIVAIIAFLALLAFWAFRTQIFKGFDSRRKTDIYQIKVAVEEYEKDNDCYPLPQLVVCDPGTGLRPYIDKIPCDPRTGASYYYDHEDSSCPKWFRIYATLENLSDSDISGSIGPNGAYNYYSGSPNAPSPGASGGNFYGCKSGVCVPISWDPNRPGPECDPNYQSATCYGQCGSQGTECQPWQ
;
A
#
# COMPACT_ATOMS: atom_id res chain seq x y z
N MET A 1 -38.17 -66.07 -7.11
CA MET A 1 -38.19 -65.35 -8.39
C MET A 1 -37.46 -64.04 -8.16
N VAL A 2 -36.16 -63.96 -8.54
CA VAL A 2 -35.39 -62.74 -8.40
C VAL A 2 -35.31 -62.12 -9.80
N SER A 3 -36.04 -61.07 -10.06
CA SER A 3 -35.98 -60.36 -11.33
C SER A 3 -34.69 -59.52 -11.40
N ASN A 4 -33.75 -59.94 -12.24
CA ASN A 4 -32.59 -59.13 -12.61
C ASN A 4 -33.02 -57.92 -13.43
N LEU A 5 -33.08 -56.74 -12.80
CA LEU A 5 -33.14 -55.46 -13.50
C LEU A 5 -31.79 -55.21 -14.19
N LYS A 6 -31.70 -55.60 -15.46
CA LYS A 6 -30.59 -55.20 -16.32
C LYS A 6 -30.69 -53.71 -16.57
N LYS A 7 -29.90 -52.90 -15.87
CA LYS A 7 -29.77 -51.46 -16.10
C LYS A 7 -29.10 -51.27 -17.46
N GLU A 8 -29.86 -50.83 -18.43
CA GLU A 8 -29.35 -50.44 -19.75
C GLU A 8 -28.44 -49.25 -19.59
N ILE A 9 -27.16 -49.41 -19.86
CA ILE A 9 -26.20 -48.29 -19.89
C ILE A 9 -26.37 -47.66 -21.27
N ALA A 10 -27.15 -46.56 -21.34
CA ALA A 10 -27.24 -45.77 -22.53
C ALA A 10 -25.88 -45.10 -22.80
N GLY A 11 -25.30 -45.34 -23.97
CA GLY A 11 -24.07 -44.70 -24.40
C GLY A 11 -24.30 -43.23 -24.72
N ILE A 12 -23.37 -42.38 -24.28
CA ILE A 12 -23.38 -40.94 -24.60
C ILE A 12 -23.07 -40.74 -26.08
N THR A 13 -23.89 -39.92 -26.77
CA THR A 13 -23.64 -39.59 -28.17
C THR A 13 -22.49 -38.58 -28.29
N LEU A 14 -21.78 -38.59 -29.41
CA LEU A 14 -20.67 -37.66 -29.67
C LEU A 14 -21.14 -36.18 -29.59
N THR A 15 -22.34 -35.93 -30.10
CA THR A 15 -22.95 -34.56 -30.04
C THR A 15 -23.26 -34.14 -28.62
N GLU A 16 -23.74 -35.00 -27.75
CA GLU A 16 -24.02 -34.73 -26.35
C GLU A 16 -22.75 -34.39 -25.56
N LEU A 17 -21.69 -35.17 -25.82
CA LEU A 17 -20.38 -34.90 -25.22
C LEU A 17 -19.81 -33.53 -25.66
N LEU A 18 -19.95 -33.18 -26.93
CA LEU A 18 -19.48 -31.92 -27.47
C LEU A 18 -20.24 -30.71 -26.84
N VAL A 19 -21.54 -30.83 -26.66
CA VAL A 19 -22.34 -29.80 -25.99
C VAL A 19 -21.94 -29.62 -24.51
N ILE A 20 -21.74 -30.72 -23.80
CA ILE A 20 -21.32 -30.69 -22.39
C ILE A 20 -19.96 -30.00 -22.25
N VAL A 21 -18.98 -30.37 -23.09
CA VAL A 21 -17.65 -29.73 -23.06
C VAL A 21 -17.74 -28.21 -23.37
N ALA A 22 -18.56 -27.83 -24.35
CA ALA A 22 -18.74 -26.43 -24.68
C ALA A 22 -19.34 -25.63 -23.51
N ILE A 23 -20.33 -26.18 -22.81
CA ILE A 23 -20.93 -25.51 -21.62
C ILE A 23 -19.90 -25.41 -20.49
N ILE A 24 -19.16 -26.47 -20.21
CA ILE A 24 -18.13 -26.44 -19.15
C ILE A 24 -17.04 -25.43 -19.49
N ALA A 25 -16.59 -25.36 -20.74
CA ALA A 25 -15.58 -24.37 -21.15
C ALA A 25 -16.09 -22.94 -20.97
N PHE A 26 -17.34 -22.66 -21.33
CA PHE A 26 -17.96 -21.35 -21.14
C PHE A 26 -18.08 -20.97 -19.66
N LEU A 27 -18.55 -21.88 -18.81
CA LEU A 27 -18.64 -21.67 -17.36
C LEU A 27 -17.25 -21.48 -16.73
N ALA A 28 -16.25 -22.21 -17.19
CA ALA A 28 -14.86 -22.06 -16.70
C ALA A 28 -14.30 -20.65 -17.01
N LEU A 29 -14.58 -20.09 -18.19
CA LEU A 29 -14.17 -18.74 -18.53
C LEU A 29 -14.83 -17.69 -17.63
N LEU A 30 -16.12 -17.80 -17.36
CA LEU A 30 -16.83 -16.90 -16.44
C LEU A 30 -16.29 -17.00 -15.00
N ALA A 31 -16.04 -18.22 -14.53
CA ALA A 31 -15.46 -18.46 -13.21
C ALA A 31 -14.07 -17.83 -13.09
N PHE A 32 -13.20 -17.99 -14.10
CA PHE A 32 -11.85 -17.44 -14.10
C PHE A 32 -11.85 -15.90 -13.97
N TRP A 33 -12.78 -15.22 -14.62
CA TRP A 33 -12.94 -13.76 -14.50
C TRP A 33 -13.37 -13.32 -13.08
N ALA A 34 -14.31 -14.03 -12.48
CA ALA A 34 -14.78 -13.73 -11.12
C ALA A 34 -13.70 -13.98 -10.05
N PHE A 35 -12.89 -15.05 -10.21
CA PHE A 35 -11.85 -15.39 -9.25
C PHE A 35 -10.72 -14.37 -9.17
N ARG A 36 -10.32 -13.73 -10.26
CA ARG A 36 -9.24 -12.72 -10.25
C ARG A 36 -9.50 -11.60 -9.25
N THR A 37 -10.70 -11.06 -9.23
CA THR A 37 -11.06 -9.96 -8.31
C THR A 37 -11.01 -10.40 -6.84
N GLN A 38 -11.37 -11.65 -6.56
CA GLN A 38 -11.34 -12.18 -5.18
C GLN A 38 -9.91 -12.38 -4.67
N ILE A 39 -8.98 -12.76 -5.54
CA ILE A 39 -7.57 -12.92 -5.18
C ILE A 39 -6.97 -11.59 -4.72
N PHE A 40 -7.22 -10.50 -5.45
CA PHE A 40 -6.74 -9.16 -5.06
C PHE A 40 -7.31 -8.72 -3.71
N LYS A 41 -8.61 -8.91 -3.48
CA LYS A 41 -9.24 -8.65 -2.18
C LYS A 41 -8.61 -9.45 -1.05
N GLY A 42 -8.21 -10.70 -1.33
CA GLY A 42 -7.52 -11.55 -0.36
C GLY A 42 -6.15 -10.99 0.04
N PHE A 43 -5.35 -10.56 -0.92
CA PHE A 43 -4.06 -9.91 -0.64
C PHE A 43 -4.23 -8.58 0.10
N ASP A 44 -5.20 -7.76 -0.28
CA ASP A 44 -5.45 -6.49 0.36
C ASP A 44 -5.92 -6.64 1.81
N SER A 45 -6.80 -7.60 2.09
CA SER A 45 -7.21 -7.93 3.46
C SER A 45 -6.01 -8.37 4.30
N ARG A 46 -5.10 -9.14 3.72
CA ARG A 46 -3.87 -9.55 4.41
C ARG A 46 -2.96 -8.37 4.67
N ARG A 47 -2.72 -7.48 3.70
CA ARG A 47 -1.95 -6.24 3.87
C ARG A 47 -2.48 -5.39 5.03
N LYS A 48 -3.81 -5.19 5.09
CA LYS A 48 -4.46 -4.45 6.18
C LYS A 48 -4.22 -5.12 7.54
N THR A 49 -4.33 -6.44 7.60
CA THR A 49 -4.07 -7.21 8.82
C THR A 49 -2.60 -7.13 9.24
N ASP A 50 -1.68 -7.27 8.29
CA ASP A 50 -0.24 -7.19 8.53
C ASP A 50 0.15 -5.80 9.08
N ILE A 51 -0.34 -4.73 8.43
CA ILE A 51 -0.09 -3.35 8.88
C ILE A 51 -0.67 -3.10 10.26
N TYR A 52 -1.87 -3.64 10.56
CA TYR A 52 -2.45 -3.53 11.88
C TYR A 52 -1.60 -4.23 12.94
N GLN A 53 -1.08 -5.43 12.67
CA GLN A 53 -0.19 -6.15 13.58
C GLN A 53 1.12 -5.39 13.83
N ILE A 54 1.73 -4.84 12.77
CA ILE A 54 2.94 -4.01 12.89
C ILE A 54 2.64 -2.77 13.72
N LYS A 55 1.52 -2.08 13.43
CA LYS A 55 1.08 -0.90 14.18
C LYS A 55 0.98 -1.20 15.68
N VAL A 56 0.28 -2.28 16.06
CA VAL A 56 0.15 -2.66 17.47
C VAL A 56 1.51 -2.90 18.11
N ALA A 57 2.41 -3.63 17.43
CA ALA A 57 3.75 -3.89 17.94
C ALA A 57 4.59 -2.62 18.11
N VAL A 58 4.46 -1.67 17.19
CA VAL A 58 5.13 -0.36 17.23
C VAL A 58 4.59 0.52 18.37
N GLU A 59 3.29 0.50 18.61
CA GLU A 59 2.65 1.21 19.74
C GLU A 59 3.03 0.58 21.10
N GLU A 60 3.14 -0.74 21.19
CA GLU A 60 3.65 -1.40 22.41
C GLU A 60 5.12 -1.11 22.64
N TYR A 61 5.95 -1.06 21.59
CA TYR A 61 7.36 -0.66 21.68
C TYR A 61 7.49 0.77 22.25
N GLU A 62 6.67 1.70 21.80
CA GLU A 62 6.69 3.10 22.25
C GLU A 62 6.36 3.23 23.73
N LYS A 63 5.44 2.44 24.26
CA LYS A 63 5.08 2.46 25.69
C LYS A 63 6.26 2.10 26.60
N ASP A 64 7.14 1.20 26.14
CA ASP A 64 8.29 0.75 26.94
C ASP A 64 9.54 1.61 26.72
N ASN A 65 9.62 2.32 25.58
CA ASN A 65 10.82 3.07 25.16
C ASN A 65 10.63 4.58 25.09
N ASP A 66 9.39 5.08 25.29
CA ASP A 66 8.98 6.49 25.15
C ASP A 66 9.25 7.09 23.75
N CYS A 67 9.58 6.26 22.76
CA CYS A 67 9.90 6.62 21.37
C CYS A 67 9.39 5.54 20.44
N TYR A 68 8.92 5.92 19.26
CA TYR A 68 8.65 4.94 18.20
C TYR A 68 9.95 4.34 17.65
N PRO A 69 9.93 3.07 17.18
CA PRO A 69 11.11 2.42 16.66
C PRO A 69 11.63 3.09 15.39
N LEU A 70 12.93 3.03 15.19
CA LEU A 70 13.56 3.48 13.94
C LEU A 70 13.34 2.45 12.82
N PRO A 71 13.38 2.86 11.53
CA PRO A 71 13.02 2.01 10.39
C PRO A 71 13.77 0.68 10.31
N GLN A 72 15.01 0.63 10.74
CA GLN A 72 15.82 -0.58 10.72
C GLN A 72 15.27 -1.69 11.62
N LEU A 73 14.45 -1.35 12.61
CA LEU A 73 13.79 -2.31 13.49
C LEU A 73 12.46 -2.83 12.89
N VAL A 74 11.89 -2.11 11.92
CA VAL A 74 10.56 -2.39 11.34
C VAL A 74 10.68 -3.07 9.97
N VAL A 75 11.73 -3.83 9.75
CA VAL A 75 11.94 -4.61 8.51
C VAL A 75 11.44 -6.04 8.66
N CYS A 76 10.86 -6.61 7.61
CA CYS A 76 10.32 -7.96 7.64
C CYS A 76 11.37 -9.07 7.45
N ASP A 77 12.58 -8.71 7.07
CA ASP A 77 13.71 -9.65 6.97
C ASP A 77 14.92 -9.07 7.72
N PRO A 78 15.38 -9.73 8.79
CA PRO A 78 14.93 -10.99 9.39
C PRO A 78 13.59 -10.96 10.14
N GLY A 79 12.97 -9.77 10.33
CA GLY A 79 11.63 -9.60 10.91
C GLY A 79 11.58 -9.67 12.44
N THR A 80 12.72 -9.66 13.12
CA THR A 80 12.82 -9.87 14.57
C THR A 80 13.10 -8.57 15.36
N GLY A 81 13.14 -7.42 14.67
CA GLY A 81 13.55 -6.14 15.29
C GLY A 81 12.58 -5.60 16.34
N LEU A 82 11.31 -6.02 16.30
CA LEU A 82 10.28 -5.60 17.27
C LEU A 82 9.96 -6.68 18.32
N ARG A 83 10.84 -7.65 18.55
CA ARG A 83 10.63 -8.57 19.68
C ARG A 83 10.80 -7.84 21.01
N PRO A 84 10.02 -8.17 22.04
CA PRO A 84 9.03 -9.25 22.14
C PRO A 84 7.61 -8.91 21.67
N TYR A 85 7.36 -7.70 21.15
CA TYR A 85 6.02 -7.20 20.82
C TYR A 85 5.37 -7.92 19.63
N ILE A 86 6.18 -8.44 18.72
CA ILE A 86 5.75 -9.31 17.63
C ILE A 86 6.85 -10.35 17.35
N ASP A 87 6.49 -11.60 17.17
CA ASP A 87 7.47 -12.68 16.92
C ASP A 87 8.21 -12.48 15.60
N LYS A 88 7.48 -12.10 14.56
CA LYS A 88 8.02 -11.80 13.24
C LYS A 88 7.18 -10.73 12.54
N ILE A 89 7.84 -9.70 12.06
CA ILE A 89 7.25 -8.65 11.23
C ILE A 89 6.85 -9.25 9.88
N PRO A 90 5.59 -9.13 9.46
CA PRO A 90 5.15 -9.67 8.17
C PRO A 90 5.70 -8.85 6.99
N CYS A 91 5.98 -9.55 5.89
CA CYS A 91 6.25 -8.94 4.59
C CYS A 91 4.98 -8.86 3.75
N ASP A 92 4.95 -7.96 2.78
CA ASP A 92 3.88 -7.90 1.79
C ASP A 92 3.68 -9.28 1.14
N PRO A 93 2.45 -9.82 1.13
CA PRO A 93 2.21 -11.21 0.72
C PRO A 93 2.46 -11.48 -0.76
N ARG A 94 2.58 -10.45 -1.58
CA ARG A 94 2.80 -10.58 -3.02
C ARG A 94 4.23 -10.28 -3.43
N THR A 95 4.82 -9.22 -2.87
CA THR A 95 6.18 -8.78 -3.24
C THR A 95 7.26 -9.40 -2.36
N GLY A 96 6.90 -9.84 -1.15
CA GLY A 96 7.87 -10.29 -0.14
C GLY A 96 8.70 -9.16 0.46
N ALA A 97 8.41 -7.91 0.13
CA ALA A 97 9.13 -6.75 0.63
C ALA A 97 8.55 -6.26 1.98
N SER A 98 9.35 -5.51 2.72
CA SER A 98 8.87 -4.78 3.90
C SER A 98 7.88 -3.70 3.50
N TYR A 99 6.86 -3.48 4.34
CA TYR A 99 6.02 -2.29 4.23
C TYR A 99 6.85 -1.03 4.46
N TYR A 100 6.54 0.03 3.74
CA TYR A 100 7.24 1.30 3.93
C TYR A 100 6.85 1.91 5.27
N TYR A 101 7.84 2.12 6.13
CA TYR A 101 7.70 2.72 7.45
C TYR A 101 8.28 4.13 7.43
N ASP A 102 7.44 5.11 7.71
CA ASP A 102 7.77 6.52 7.80
C ASP A 102 7.64 6.97 9.27
N HIS A 103 8.47 7.89 9.69
CA HIS A 103 8.52 8.35 11.07
C HIS A 103 9.00 9.80 11.13
N GLU A 104 8.89 10.40 12.30
CA GLU A 104 9.50 11.69 12.57
C GLU A 104 11.02 11.61 12.40
N ASP A 105 11.60 12.60 11.71
CA ASP A 105 13.05 12.67 11.50
C ASP A 105 13.75 13.12 12.78
N SER A 106 13.81 12.21 13.75
CA SER A 106 14.47 12.41 15.04
C SER A 106 15.03 11.08 15.56
N SER A 107 15.97 11.15 16.52
CA SER A 107 16.48 9.98 17.20
C SER A 107 15.46 9.33 18.16
N CYS A 108 14.38 10.05 18.49
CA CYS A 108 13.27 9.59 19.31
C CYS A 108 11.95 10.01 18.66
N PRO A 109 11.51 9.31 17.61
CA PRO A 109 10.31 9.68 16.88
C PRO A 109 9.07 9.67 17.76
N LYS A 110 8.19 10.65 17.57
CA LYS A 110 6.91 10.78 18.28
C LYS A 110 5.70 10.46 17.42
N TRP A 111 5.90 10.18 16.14
CA TRP A 111 4.87 9.68 15.23
C TRP A 111 5.47 8.72 14.21
N PHE A 112 4.60 7.88 13.64
CA PHE A 112 4.94 6.97 12.55
C PHE A 112 3.77 6.77 11.60
N ARG A 113 4.06 6.27 10.40
CA ARG A 113 3.10 5.80 9.40
C ARG A 113 3.64 4.56 8.69
N ILE A 114 2.76 3.65 8.37
CA ILE A 114 3.07 2.43 7.59
C ILE A 114 2.22 2.47 6.34
N TYR A 115 2.82 2.28 5.19
CA TYR A 115 2.15 2.39 3.89
C TYR A 115 2.07 1.05 3.17
N ALA A 116 1.01 0.88 2.38
CA ALA A 116 0.85 -0.21 1.43
C ALA A 116 0.14 0.28 0.16
N THR A 117 0.21 -0.56 -0.88
CA THR A 117 -0.57 -0.37 -2.11
C THR A 117 -1.61 -1.46 -2.21
N LEU A 118 -2.89 -1.10 -2.09
CA LEU A 118 -4.02 -1.98 -2.31
C LEU A 118 -4.28 -2.11 -3.81
N GLU A 119 -4.59 -3.33 -4.25
CA GLU A 119 -4.82 -3.65 -5.66
C GLU A 119 -6.29 -3.54 -6.06
N ASN A 120 -7.21 -3.69 -5.11
CA ASN A 120 -8.63 -3.48 -5.34
C ASN A 120 -8.95 -1.98 -5.27
N LEU A 121 -8.90 -1.29 -6.40
CA LEU A 121 -9.14 0.15 -6.49
C LEU A 121 -10.56 0.60 -6.06
N SER A 122 -11.48 -0.34 -5.84
CA SER A 122 -12.83 -0.06 -5.31
C SER A 122 -12.90 -0.22 -3.79
N ASP A 123 -11.77 -0.38 -3.10
CA ASP A 123 -11.73 -0.47 -1.64
C ASP A 123 -11.98 0.91 -1.02
N SER A 124 -12.87 0.97 -0.02
CA SER A 124 -13.26 2.22 0.64
C SER A 124 -12.14 2.87 1.45
N ASP A 125 -11.10 2.12 1.81
CA ASP A 125 -10.00 2.61 2.64
C ASP A 125 -8.85 3.21 1.81
N ILE A 126 -9.02 3.24 0.49
CA ILE A 126 -8.06 3.91 -0.39
C ILE A 126 -8.13 5.42 -0.19
N SER A 127 -7.00 6.01 0.18
CA SER A 127 -6.83 7.43 0.44
C SER A 127 -6.30 8.22 -0.76
N GLY A 128 -6.37 7.65 -1.97
CA GLY A 128 -5.75 8.23 -3.16
C GLY A 128 -4.25 7.96 -3.23
N SER A 129 -3.53 8.79 -3.96
CA SER A 129 -2.06 8.68 -4.06
C SER A 129 -1.42 9.34 -2.85
N ILE A 130 -0.74 8.57 -2.01
CA ILE A 130 -0.15 9.02 -0.74
C ILE A 130 1.26 8.50 -0.54
N GLY A 131 1.94 9.02 0.49
CA GLY A 131 3.31 8.62 0.83
C GLY A 131 4.35 9.12 -0.16
N PRO A 132 5.61 8.68 -0.04
CA PRO A 132 6.70 9.12 -0.90
C PRO A 132 6.41 8.89 -2.38
N ASN A 133 6.55 9.95 -3.18
CA ASN A 133 6.28 9.95 -4.62
C ASN A 133 4.86 9.52 -5.02
N GLY A 134 3.89 9.54 -4.09
CA GLY A 134 2.54 9.05 -4.36
C GLY A 134 2.47 7.55 -4.69
N ALA A 135 3.42 6.76 -4.20
CA ALA A 135 3.57 5.35 -4.56
C ALA A 135 2.58 4.42 -3.85
N TYR A 136 1.88 4.92 -2.85
CA TYR A 136 0.97 4.16 -2.00
C TYR A 136 -0.45 4.70 -2.07
N ASN A 137 -1.42 3.91 -1.64
CA ASN A 137 -2.83 4.31 -1.60
C ASN A 137 -3.54 3.93 -0.29
N TYR A 138 -2.83 3.30 0.64
CA TYR A 138 -3.31 2.92 1.96
C TYR A 138 -2.24 3.15 3.01
N TYR A 139 -2.63 3.61 4.19
CA TYR A 139 -1.73 3.77 5.33
C TYR A 139 -2.43 3.52 6.66
N SER A 140 -1.62 3.29 7.68
CA SER A 140 -2.01 3.35 9.08
C SER A 140 -0.85 3.91 9.90
N GLY A 141 -1.13 4.65 10.95
CA GLY A 141 -0.08 5.30 11.75
C GLY A 141 -0.57 5.70 13.14
N SER A 142 0.28 6.41 13.85
CA SER A 142 -0.06 6.99 15.16
C SER A 142 -1.10 8.12 15.02
N PRO A 143 -1.94 8.37 16.03
CA PRO A 143 -3.00 9.39 15.96
C PRO A 143 -2.48 10.81 15.74
N ASN A 144 -1.26 11.08 16.16
CA ASN A 144 -0.60 12.39 16.04
C ASN A 144 0.28 12.53 14.79
N ALA A 145 0.34 11.47 13.95
CA ALA A 145 1.05 11.56 12.69
C ALA A 145 0.43 12.66 11.80
N PRO A 146 1.24 13.49 11.15
CA PRO A 146 0.71 14.46 10.19
C PRO A 146 -0.04 13.72 9.09
N SER A 147 -1.04 14.38 8.48
CA SER A 147 -1.78 13.78 7.37
C SER A 147 -0.81 13.22 6.33
N PRO A 148 -1.05 12.02 5.81
CA PRO A 148 -0.23 11.45 4.75
C PRO A 148 -0.56 12.17 3.44
N GLY A 149 -0.30 13.46 3.37
CA GLY A 149 -0.32 14.15 2.09
C GLY A 149 0.44 13.28 1.10
N ALA A 150 0.16 13.35 -0.17
CA ALA A 150 1.08 12.87 -1.16
C ALA A 150 2.38 13.64 -0.91
N SER A 151 3.18 13.14 0.03
CA SER A 151 4.56 13.53 0.16
C SER A 151 5.23 12.89 -1.06
N GLY A 152 4.90 13.44 -2.22
CA GLY A 152 5.76 13.32 -3.37
C GLY A 152 7.12 13.64 -2.84
N GLY A 153 8.13 12.84 -3.13
CA GLY A 153 9.46 12.92 -2.56
C GLY A 153 9.82 14.34 -2.21
N ASN A 154 10.58 14.57 -1.17
CA ASN A 154 10.89 15.87 -0.60
C ASN A 154 10.98 16.95 -1.67
N PHE A 155 9.84 17.51 -2.05
CA PHE A 155 9.85 18.65 -2.94
C PHE A 155 10.11 19.89 -2.09
N TYR A 156 10.96 20.71 -2.60
CA TYR A 156 11.33 21.98 -2.00
C TYR A 156 10.98 23.09 -2.96
N GLY A 157 10.55 24.20 -2.44
CA GLY A 157 10.29 25.42 -3.19
C GLY A 157 10.88 26.62 -2.46
N CYS A 158 11.14 27.67 -3.19
CA CYS A 158 11.58 28.92 -2.61
C CYS A 158 10.37 29.74 -2.15
N LYS A 159 10.27 30.04 -0.86
CA LYS A 159 9.28 30.95 -0.31
C LYS A 159 9.99 32.08 0.44
N SER A 160 9.80 33.30 0.01
CA SER A 160 10.48 34.51 0.56
C SER A 160 12.01 34.36 0.57
N GLY A 161 12.58 33.83 -0.50
CA GLY A 161 14.03 33.64 -0.64
C GLY A 161 14.61 32.47 0.15
N VAL A 162 13.79 31.69 0.83
CA VAL A 162 14.21 30.53 1.65
C VAL A 162 13.74 29.24 1.01
N CYS A 163 14.62 28.25 0.96
CA CYS A 163 14.29 26.89 0.54
C CYS A 163 13.47 26.20 1.64
N VAL A 164 12.23 25.86 1.36
CA VAL A 164 11.32 25.19 2.30
C VAL A 164 10.74 23.95 1.68
N PRO A 165 10.46 22.90 2.46
CA PRO A 165 9.69 21.76 1.97
C PRO A 165 8.29 22.24 1.56
N ILE A 166 7.79 21.73 0.44
CA ILE A 166 6.48 22.03 -0.13
C ILE A 166 5.64 20.76 -0.22
N SER A 167 4.33 20.93 -0.07
CA SER A 167 3.37 19.83 -0.11
C SER A 167 3.09 19.38 -1.53
N TRP A 168 2.61 18.16 -1.68
CA TRP A 168 1.96 17.69 -2.90
C TRP A 168 0.53 18.24 -2.95
N ASP A 169 0.11 18.75 -4.09
CA ASP A 169 -1.27 19.23 -4.26
C ASP A 169 -2.23 18.04 -4.35
N PRO A 170 -3.16 17.85 -3.42
CA PRO A 170 -4.10 16.73 -3.44
C PRO A 170 -5.07 16.77 -4.64
N ASN A 171 -5.21 17.94 -5.28
CA ASN A 171 -6.13 18.15 -6.40
C ASN A 171 -5.45 18.06 -7.77
N ARG A 172 -4.10 17.94 -7.79
CA ARG A 172 -3.30 17.90 -9.01
C ARG A 172 -2.16 16.89 -8.87
N PRO A 173 -1.74 16.20 -9.92
CA PRO A 173 -0.60 15.29 -9.88
C PRO A 173 0.72 16.08 -9.87
N GLY A 174 1.06 16.72 -8.74
CA GLY A 174 2.30 17.49 -8.63
C GLY A 174 2.48 18.23 -7.30
N PRO A 175 3.66 18.82 -7.06
CA PRO A 175 3.91 19.67 -5.92
C PRO A 175 3.03 20.93 -5.97
N GLU A 176 2.83 21.58 -4.84
CA GLU A 176 1.91 22.73 -4.69
C GLU A 176 2.28 23.96 -5.53
N CYS A 177 3.50 24.03 -6.03
CA CYS A 177 3.99 25.17 -6.80
C CYS A 177 5.16 24.85 -7.72
N ASP A 178 5.46 25.76 -8.65
CA ASP A 178 6.57 25.71 -9.58
C ASP A 178 7.37 27.05 -9.53
N PRO A 179 8.71 27.06 -9.61
CA PRO A 179 9.62 25.92 -9.70
C PRO A 179 9.70 25.11 -8.38
N ASN A 180 9.94 23.81 -8.53
CA ASN A 180 10.12 22.90 -7.41
C ASN A 180 11.38 22.04 -7.62
N TYR A 181 11.90 21.52 -6.50
CA TYR A 181 13.16 20.77 -6.46
C TYR A 181 12.96 19.46 -5.72
N GLN A 182 13.53 18.37 -6.20
CA GLN A 182 13.36 17.01 -5.64
C GLN A 182 14.21 16.72 -4.39
N SER A 183 14.90 17.69 -3.87
CA SER A 183 15.67 17.56 -2.64
C SER A 183 15.92 18.96 -2.11
N ALA A 184 16.56 19.08 -0.95
CA ALA A 184 17.02 20.38 -0.43
C ALA A 184 18.01 21.10 -1.38
N THR A 185 18.01 20.76 -2.67
CA THR A 185 18.89 21.37 -3.69
C THR A 185 18.52 22.83 -3.99
N CYS A 186 17.34 23.30 -3.58
CA CYS A 186 17.02 24.73 -3.68
C CYS A 186 17.78 25.60 -2.67
N TYR A 187 18.49 25.00 -1.71
CA TYR A 187 19.41 25.76 -0.86
C TYR A 187 20.52 26.40 -1.71
N GLY A 188 20.56 27.72 -1.76
CA GLY A 188 21.50 28.47 -2.57
C GLY A 188 20.99 28.94 -3.94
N GLN A 189 19.79 28.50 -4.33
CA GLN A 189 19.12 29.01 -5.55
C GLN A 189 18.03 30.04 -5.24
N CYS A 190 17.44 29.94 -4.03
CA CYS A 190 16.40 30.87 -3.59
C CYS A 190 16.93 32.29 -3.43
N GLY A 191 16.10 33.27 -3.83
CA GLY A 191 16.45 34.70 -3.82
C GLY A 191 16.88 35.27 -5.17
N SER A 192 17.03 34.43 -6.20
CA SER A 192 17.20 34.87 -7.57
C SER A 192 15.84 35.15 -8.23
N GLN A 193 15.81 36.01 -9.25
CA GLN A 193 14.57 36.27 -10.00
C GLN A 193 14.06 34.95 -10.63
N GLY A 194 12.77 34.67 -10.46
CA GLY A 194 12.10 33.49 -11.03
C GLY A 194 12.29 32.19 -10.25
N THR A 195 12.90 32.23 -9.07
CA THR A 195 13.06 31.05 -8.21
C THR A 195 11.96 30.89 -7.15
N GLU A 196 11.15 31.94 -6.94
CA GLU A 196 10.03 31.87 -6.00
C GLU A 196 8.96 30.91 -6.47
N CYS A 197 8.54 30.04 -5.59
CA CYS A 197 7.52 29.03 -5.76
C CYS A 197 6.16 29.71 -5.97
N GLN A 198 5.64 29.69 -7.18
CA GLN A 198 4.34 30.26 -7.53
C GLN A 198 3.28 29.18 -7.51
N PRO A 199 2.13 29.38 -6.84
CA PRO A 199 1.00 28.47 -6.97
C PRO A 199 0.58 28.31 -8.43
N TRP A 200 0.22 27.11 -8.82
CA TRP A 200 -0.32 26.87 -10.16
C TRP A 200 -1.56 27.73 -10.39
N GLN A 201 -1.60 28.42 -11.50
CA GLN A 201 -2.76 29.22 -11.94
C GLN A 201 -3.83 28.34 -12.60
#